data_3fa825d538bcd0577a85f49bb3d2a04e
#
_entry.id   3fa825d538bcd0577a85f49bb3d2a04e
#
_cell.length_a   1.000
_cell.length_b   1.000
_cell.length_c   1.000
_cell.angle_alpha   90.00
_cell.angle_beta   90.00
_cell.angle_gamma   90.00
#
_symmetry.space_group_name_H-M   'P 1'
#
loop_
_entity.id
_entity.type
_entity.pdbx_description
1 polymer ?
#
loop_
_entity_poly.entity_id
_entity_poly.type
_entity_poly.pdbx_seq_one_letter_code
_entity_poly.pdbx_strand_id
1 'polypeptide(L)'
;MESIYWVMCWACHRRCKHCYEGRFRPYVRDELAGVVQKAERNAPLVIANLPSRMTYLDRTDPAADGSLPEKTGRIILSGGESLLEGVRHRVTYPVVEGLVARYAGAGGVKIVVQTTGDLLTPGVVADLLARGVWMISVAGVDDFHVGMEGKAKQDAYRARLSAMMEAQGMRASGLATVNRKWLDEAGPVFSFFGATPDTWIGKLWPRGRSWDNGLSTATLEDNFCNRWSGGLGFLDHRYSGSEVSIEPDGAVYPCCIKTKLPVGNLLEEPLLEILDSLRGDPVYEAISAGQPERMGLAAGWDTERFLRASRTVTPQGQPYANLCVGCDRFHAEVLAPRIAAARDARLAARQMQDTDA
;
A
#
# COMPACT_ATOMS: atom_id res chain seq x y z
N MET A 1 6.59 11.89 -5.74
CA MET A 1 5.78 11.13 -4.74
C MET A 1 6.73 10.34 -3.86
N GLU A 2 6.47 10.29 -2.54
CA GLU A 2 7.33 9.55 -1.61
C GLU A 2 7.11 8.04 -1.69
N SER A 3 5.86 7.59 -1.75
CA SER A 3 5.57 6.16 -1.63
C SER A 3 4.40 5.72 -2.52
N ILE A 4 4.51 4.54 -3.09
CA ILE A 4 3.41 3.83 -3.74
C ILE A 4 3.37 2.41 -3.13
N TYR A 5 2.21 2.01 -2.59
CA TYR A 5 1.95 0.66 -2.14
C TYR A 5 1.23 -0.12 -3.24
N TRP A 6 1.93 -1.03 -3.89
CA TRP A 6 1.38 -1.77 -5.03
C TRP A 6 1.18 -3.25 -4.69
N VAL A 7 -0.09 -3.64 -4.59
CA VAL A 7 -0.51 -5.04 -4.55
C VAL A 7 -0.42 -5.59 -5.97
N MET A 8 0.58 -6.41 -6.27
CA MET A 8 0.82 -6.90 -7.62
C MET A 8 -0.06 -8.09 -8.01
N CYS A 9 -0.37 -8.97 -7.05
CA CYS A 9 -1.09 -10.23 -7.28
C CYS A 9 -1.90 -10.64 -6.05
N TRP A 10 -3.05 -11.27 -6.28
CA TRP A 10 -3.89 -11.80 -5.19
C TRP A 10 -3.41 -13.14 -4.63
N ALA A 11 -2.57 -13.87 -5.36
CA ALA A 11 -2.15 -15.21 -4.97
C ALA A 11 -1.31 -15.19 -3.68
N CYS A 12 -1.69 -16.05 -2.74
CA CYS A 12 -0.96 -16.30 -1.50
C CYS A 12 -1.00 -17.81 -1.19
N HIS A 13 0.06 -18.37 -0.63
CA HIS A 13 0.05 -19.75 -0.14
C HIS A 13 -0.55 -19.89 1.25
N ARG A 14 -0.85 -18.77 1.92
CA ARG A 14 -1.43 -18.73 3.26
C ARG A 14 -2.86 -18.20 3.25
N ARG A 15 -3.63 -18.57 4.26
CA ARG A 15 -4.98 -18.05 4.54
C ARG A 15 -5.05 -17.54 5.97
N CYS A 16 -4.26 -16.51 6.28
CA CYS A 16 -4.15 -15.96 7.63
C CYS A 16 -5.48 -15.39 8.11
N LYS A 17 -5.87 -15.70 9.35
CA LYS A 17 -7.14 -15.25 9.94
C LYS A 17 -7.24 -13.74 10.12
N HIS A 18 -6.10 -13.05 10.27
CA HIS A 18 -6.00 -11.60 10.48
C HIS A 18 -5.83 -10.79 9.18
N CYS A 19 -5.77 -11.45 8.02
CA CYS A 19 -5.49 -10.76 6.77
C CYS A 19 -6.58 -9.72 6.44
N TYR A 20 -6.16 -8.50 6.14
CA TYR A 20 -7.06 -7.39 5.80
C TYR A 20 -7.69 -7.52 4.41
N GLU A 21 -7.17 -8.42 3.58
CA GLU A 21 -7.65 -8.65 2.23
C GLU A 21 -8.11 -10.10 2.04
N GLY A 22 -9.39 -10.28 1.79
CA GLY A 22 -10.00 -11.61 1.63
C GLY A 22 -9.50 -12.37 0.40
N ARG A 23 -9.08 -11.64 -0.64
CA ARG A 23 -8.55 -12.22 -1.90
C ARG A 23 -7.14 -12.79 -1.75
N PHE A 24 -6.39 -12.45 -0.70
CA PHE A 24 -5.08 -13.06 -0.40
C PHE A 24 -5.27 -14.46 0.16
N ARG A 25 -5.30 -15.45 -0.70
CA ARG A 25 -5.55 -16.85 -0.36
C ARG A 25 -4.85 -17.80 -1.32
N PRO A 26 -4.73 -19.08 -0.97
CA PRO A 26 -4.38 -20.10 -1.95
C PRO A 26 -5.42 -20.17 -3.07
N TYR A 27 -4.94 -20.12 -4.28
CA TYR A 27 -5.65 -20.41 -5.51
C TYR A 27 -5.14 -21.72 -6.08
N VAL A 28 -5.93 -22.46 -6.79
CA VAL A 28 -5.56 -23.79 -7.30
C VAL A 28 -5.70 -23.86 -8.83
N ARG A 29 -4.80 -24.61 -9.47
CA ARG A 29 -4.84 -24.94 -10.90
C ARG A 29 -5.15 -23.72 -11.80
N ASP A 30 -6.19 -23.80 -12.59
CA ASP A 30 -6.56 -22.78 -13.59
C ASP A 30 -6.92 -21.43 -12.95
N GLU A 31 -7.50 -21.45 -11.75
CA GLU A 31 -7.77 -20.22 -11.00
C GLU A 31 -6.46 -19.48 -10.65
N LEU A 32 -5.44 -20.22 -10.18
CA LEU A 32 -4.11 -19.66 -9.92
C LEU A 32 -3.50 -19.11 -11.20
N ALA A 33 -3.54 -19.90 -12.28
CA ALA A 33 -3.00 -19.50 -13.58
C ALA A 33 -3.66 -18.20 -14.08
N GLY A 34 -4.98 -18.09 -13.97
CA GLY A 34 -5.75 -16.90 -14.34
C GLY A 34 -5.40 -15.68 -13.51
N VAL A 35 -5.25 -15.83 -12.19
CA VAL A 35 -4.87 -14.74 -11.27
C VAL A 35 -3.47 -14.21 -11.61
N VAL A 36 -2.50 -15.10 -11.82
CA VAL A 36 -1.11 -14.72 -12.19
C VAL A 36 -1.08 -14.08 -13.57
N GLN A 37 -1.74 -14.69 -14.58
CA GLN A 37 -1.81 -14.14 -15.93
C GLN A 37 -2.43 -12.73 -15.98
N LYS A 38 -3.48 -12.48 -15.18
CA LYS A 38 -4.07 -11.14 -15.08
C LYS A 38 -3.06 -10.14 -14.52
N ALA A 39 -2.36 -10.49 -13.45
CA ALA A 39 -1.34 -9.65 -12.84
C ALA A 39 -0.18 -9.36 -13.82
N GLU A 40 0.34 -10.40 -14.50
CA GLU A 40 1.38 -10.30 -15.53
C GLU A 40 0.99 -9.35 -16.67
N ARG A 41 -0.24 -9.49 -17.19
CA ARG A 41 -0.75 -8.64 -18.28
C ARG A 41 -0.93 -7.19 -17.87
N ASN A 42 -1.39 -6.94 -16.63
CA ASN A 42 -1.73 -5.60 -16.16
C ASN A 42 -0.49 -4.82 -15.71
N ALA A 43 0.56 -5.50 -15.22
CA ALA A 43 1.73 -4.86 -14.65
C ALA A 43 2.42 -3.84 -15.59
N PRO A 44 2.65 -4.11 -16.88
CA PRO A 44 3.22 -3.13 -17.81
C PRO A 44 2.35 -1.87 -17.97
N LEU A 45 1.03 -2.01 -17.98
CA LEU A 45 0.09 -0.89 -18.08
C LEU A 45 0.12 -0.02 -16.81
N VAL A 46 0.16 -0.66 -15.65
CA VAL A 46 0.35 0.05 -14.37
C VAL A 46 1.67 0.81 -14.40
N ILE A 47 2.78 0.18 -14.76
CA ILE A 47 4.11 0.83 -14.85
C ILE A 47 4.07 2.02 -15.80
N ALA A 48 3.44 1.90 -16.96
CA ALA A 48 3.34 2.99 -17.95
C ALA A 48 2.64 4.23 -17.38
N ASN A 49 1.64 4.05 -16.51
CA ASN A 49 0.83 5.12 -15.92
C ASN A 49 1.31 5.60 -14.52
N LEU A 50 2.45 5.09 -14.03
CA LEU A 50 3.12 5.63 -12.84
C LEU A 50 3.73 7.01 -13.14
N PRO A 51 4.02 7.85 -12.11
CA PRO A 51 4.71 9.13 -12.29
C PRO A 51 5.99 8.98 -13.11
N SER A 52 6.34 10.00 -13.88
CA SER A 52 7.60 9.99 -14.66
C SER A 52 8.84 10.03 -13.79
N ARG A 53 8.74 10.54 -12.57
CA ARG A 53 9.80 10.58 -11.55
C ARG A 53 9.24 10.13 -10.20
N MET A 54 10.01 9.30 -9.49
CA MET A 54 9.72 8.91 -8.11
C MET A 54 10.62 9.71 -7.16
N THR A 55 10.39 11.03 -7.12
CA THR A 55 11.06 11.95 -6.19
C THR A 55 10.03 12.77 -5.43
N TYR A 56 10.44 13.31 -4.28
CA TYR A 56 9.60 14.17 -3.45
C TYR A 56 10.45 15.21 -2.71
N LEU A 57 9.84 16.32 -2.33
CA LEU A 57 10.42 17.34 -1.48
C LEU A 57 10.16 17.01 0.00
N ASP A 58 11.22 16.88 0.77
CA ASP A 58 11.11 16.49 2.18
C ASP A 58 10.85 17.70 3.08
N ARG A 59 9.62 17.81 3.58
CA ARG A 59 9.18 18.83 4.55
C ARG A 59 9.63 18.54 5.98
N THR A 60 10.13 17.33 6.25
CA THR A 60 10.46 16.90 7.61
C THR A 60 11.91 17.24 7.99
N ASP A 61 12.76 17.56 7.02
CA ASP A 61 14.18 17.86 7.22
C ASP A 61 14.63 19.00 6.28
N PRO A 62 14.07 20.22 6.43
CA PRO A 62 14.45 21.35 5.59
C PRO A 62 15.93 21.73 5.83
N ALA A 63 16.59 22.20 4.78
CA ALA A 63 17.96 22.74 4.87
C ALA A 63 17.99 24.03 5.70
N ALA A 64 19.18 24.46 6.12
CA ALA A 64 19.36 25.65 6.95
C ALA A 64 18.85 26.95 6.29
N ASP A 65 18.77 27.01 4.98
CA ASP A 65 18.23 28.13 4.19
C ASP A 65 16.71 28.04 3.97
N GLY A 66 16.07 27.01 4.55
CA GLY A 66 14.62 26.75 4.41
C GLY A 66 14.25 26.02 3.12
N SER A 67 15.19 25.70 2.23
CA SER A 67 14.91 24.88 1.05
C SER A 67 14.58 23.44 1.44
N LEU A 68 13.73 22.79 0.63
CA LEU A 68 13.34 21.40 0.85
C LEU A 68 14.20 20.48 -0.01
N PRO A 69 14.93 19.53 0.59
CA PRO A 69 15.73 18.59 -0.18
C PRO A 69 14.84 17.67 -1.02
N GLU A 70 15.23 17.46 -2.27
CA GLU A 70 14.62 16.46 -3.13
C GLU A 70 15.21 15.08 -2.80
N LYS A 71 14.34 14.11 -2.52
CA LYS A 71 14.72 12.74 -2.17
C LYS A 71 14.06 11.73 -3.11
N THR A 72 14.69 10.55 -3.24
CA THR A 72 14.15 9.44 -4.04
C THR A 72 13.04 8.72 -3.26
N GLY A 73 11.87 8.62 -3.87
CA GLY A 73 10.74 7.88 -3.36
C GLY A 73 10.86 6.37 -3.54
N ARG A 74 9.86 5.66 -3.05
CA ARG A 74 9.83 4.20 -3.04
C ARG A 74 8.56 3.63 -3.66
N ILE A 75 8.68 2.41 -4.21
CA ILE A 75 7.54 1.58 -4.59
C ILE A 75 7.61 0.29 -3.77
N ILE A 76 6.55 0.04 -2.99
CA ILE A 76 6.42 -1.14 -2.14
C ILE A 76 5.65 -2.18 -2.94
N LEU A 77 6.34 -3.21 -3.39
CA LEU A 77 5.77 -4.34 -4.09
C LEU A 77 5.23 -5.35 -3.06
N SER A 78 3.93 -5.45 -3.01
CA SER A 78 3.21 -6.29 -2.07
C SER A 78 2.20 -7.18 -2.81
N GLY A 79 1.44 -7.95 -2.08
CA GLY A 79 0.41 -8.82 -2.63
C GLY A 79 -0.06 -9.81 -1.60
N GLY A 80 -0.57 -10.95 -2.06
CA GLY A 80 -0.75 -12.12 -1.21
C GLY A 80 0.61 -12.62 -0.74
N GLU A 81 1.40 -13.20 -1.66
CA GLU A 81 2.81 -13.49 -1.44
C GLU A 81 3.58 -13.30 -2.76
N SER A 82 4.39 -12.25 -2.80
CA SER A 82 5.12 -11.83 -3.99
C SER A 82 6.21 -12.83 -4.43
N LEU A 83 6.66 -13.70 -3.54
CA LEU A 83 7.73 -14.68 -3.80
C LEU A 83 7.22 -16.10 -4.11
N LEU A 84 5.90 -16.33 -4.23
CA LEU A 84 5.39 -17.57 -4.82
C LEU A 84 6.06 -17.81 -6.18
N GLU A 85 6.52 -19.02 -6.46
CA GLU A 85 7.32 -19.32 -7.65
C GLU A 85 6.72 -18.78 -8.95
N GLY A 86 5.44 -19.08 -9.23
CA GLY A 86 4.74 -18.57 -10.40
C GLY A 86 4.55 -17.04 -10.40
N VAL A 87 4.32 -16.41 -9.24
CA VAL A 87 4.21 -14.95 -9.11
C VAL A 87 5.58 -14.31 -9.25
N ARG A 88 6.61 -14.86 -8.59
CA ARG A 88 7.96 -14.34 -8.59
C ARG A 88 8.53 -14.20 -10.01
N HIS A 89 8.43 -15.26 -10.80
CA HIS A 89 9.03 -15.29 -12.14
C HIS A 89 8.21 -14.54 -13.19
N ARG A 90 6.87 -14.55 -13.09
CA ARG A 90 5.99 -13.96 -14.10
C ARG A 90 5.57 -12.52 -13.78
N VAL A 91 5.62 -12.12 -12.51
CA VAL A 91 5.14 -10.80 -12.09
C VAL A 91 6.25 -10.03 -11.35
N THR A 92 6.75 -10.55 -10.22
CA THR A 92 7.63 -9.77 -9.33
C THR A 92 8.94 -9.39 -10.00
N TYR A 93 9.66 -10.33 -10.60
CA TYR A 93 10.92 -10.05 -11.27
C TYR A 93 10.76 -9.11 -12.47
N PRO A 94 9.82 -9.34 -13.40
CA PRO A 94 9.57 -8.39 -14.50
C PRO A 94 9.14 -7.00 -14.03
N VAL A 95 8.35 -6.90 -12.95
CA VAL A 95 7.96 -5.59 -12.39
C VAL A 95 9.18 -4.85 -11.83
N VAL A 96 10.05 -5.53 -11.07
CA VAL A 96 11.28 -4.91 -10.54
C VAL A 96 12.15 -4.40 -11.69
N GLU A 97 12.40 -5.24 -12.70
CA GLU A 97 13.20 -4.88 -13.89
C GLU A 97 12.58 -3.71 -14.66
N GLY A 98 11.26 -3.72 -14.85
CA GLY A 98 10.52 -2.65 -15.53
C GLY A 98 10.58 -1.32 -14.77
N LEU A 99 10.49 -1.33 -13.44
CA LEU A 99 10.62 -0.14 -12.60
C LEU A 99 12.04 0.42 -12.61
N VAL A 100 13.05 -0.44 -12.49
CA VAL A 100 14.46 -0.02 -12.58
C VAL A 100 14.73 0.63 -13.93
N ALA A 101 14.31 0.00 -15.03
CA ALA A 101 14.49 0.54 -16.38
C ALA A 101 13.77 1.89 -16.55
N ARG A 102 12.51 2.00 -16.09
CA ARG A 102 11.72 3.22 -16.18
C ARG A 102 12.38 4.42 -15.48
N TYR A 103 12.97 4.21 -14.31
CA TYR A 103 13.48 5.30 -13.48
C TYR A 103 14.98 5.50 -13.56
N ALA A 104 15.73 4.68 -14.33
CA ALA A 104 17.19 4.78 -14.45
C ALA A 104 17.68 6.19 -14.83
N GLY A 105 17.00 6.88 -15.75
CA GLY A 105 17.30 8.25 -16.18
C GLY A 105 16.53 9.34 -15.45
N ALA A 106 15.71 8.99 -14.45
CA ALA A 106 14.74 9.90 -13.82
C ALA A 106 14.93 10.06 -12.30
N GLY A 107 16.17 9.89 -11.80
CA GLY A 107 16.50 10.01 -10.38
C GLY A 107 16.35 8.71 -9.57
N GLY A 108 16.07 7.59 -10.24
CA GLY A 108 15.93 6.27 -9.61
C GLY A 108 14.62 6.07 -8.85
N VAL A 109 14.49 4.91 -8.25
CA VAL A 109 13.39 4.52 -7.35
C VAL A 109 13.88 3.50 -6.34
N LYS A 110 13.41 3.58 -5.10
CA LYS A 110 13.67 2.58 -4.07
C LYS A 110 12.62 1.48 -4.11
N ILE A 111 12.99 0.29 -4.54
CA ILE A 111 12.07 -0.85 -4.65
C ILE A 111 12.10 -1.65 -3.36
N VAL A 112 10.94 -1.78 -2.72
CA VAL A 112 10.73 -2.59 -1.53
C VAL A 112 9.92 -3.82 -1.92
N VAL A 113 10.41 -5.02 -1.61
CA VAL A 113 9.64 -6.27 -1.77
C VAL A 113 9.14 -6.71 -0.40
N GLN A 114 7.82 -6.78 -0.25
CA GLN A 114 7.19 -7.35 0.96
C GLN A 114 6.90 -8.83 0.78
N THR A 115 7.26 -9.62 1.79
CA THR A 115 7.07 -11.08 1.79
C THR A 115 6.84 -11.58 3.21
N THR A 116 6.21 -12.74 3.35
CA THR A 116 6.15 -13.45 4.64
C THR A 116 7.52 -14.04 5.04
N GLY A 117 8.48 -14.10 4.12
CA GLY A 117 9.86 -14.51 4.35
C GLY A 117 10.12 -16.03 4.34
N ASP A 118 9.09 -16.86 4.39
CA ASP A 118 9.25 -18.33 4.39
C ASP A 118 9.68 -18.90 3.03
N LEU A 119 9.50 -18.12 1.95
CA LEU A 119 9.97 -18.45 0.61
C LEU A 119 11.35 -17.84 0.28
N LEU A 120 11.95 -17.11 1.20
CA LEU A 120 13.30 -16.58 1.03
C LEU A 120 14.34 -17.70 1.12
N THR A 121 15.18 -17.78 0.12
CA THR A 121 16.40 -18.58 0.08
C THR A 121 17.58 -17.70 -0.31
N PRO A 122 18.84 -18.08 -0.09
CA PRO A 122 19.99 -17.30 -0.55
C PRO A 122 19.91 -16.95 -2.05
N GLY A 123 19.47 -17.88 -2.90
CA GLY A 123 19.31 -17.64 -4.34
C GLY A 123 18.22 -16.61 -4.64
N VAL A 124 17.06 -16.66 -3.95
CA VAL A 124 15.99 -15.67 -4.14
C VAL A 124 16.44 -14.28 -3.71
N VAL A 125 17.18 -14.18 -2.59
CA VAL A 125 17.74 -12.88 -2.14
C VAL A 125 18.72 -12.35 -3.18
N ALA A 126 19.68 -13.17 -3.63
CA ALA A 126 20.64 -12.78 -4.68
C ALA A 126 19.95 -12.32 -5.97
N ASP A 127 18.92 -13.05 -6.41
CA ASP A 127 18.10 -12.69 -7.58
C ASP A 127 17.41 -11.34 -7.46
N LEU A 128 16.84 -11.03 -6.28
CA LEU A 128 16.20 -9.75 -6.01
C LEU A 128 17.22 -8.60 -6.02
N LEU A 129 18.37 -8.80 -5.38
CA LEU A 129 19.44 -7.81 -5.33
C LEU A 129 20.03 -7.53 -6.71
N ALA A 130 20.29 -8.57 -7.51
CA ALA A 130 20.79 -8.43 -8.88
C ALA A 130 19.84 -7.62 -9.78
N ARG A 131 18.54 -7.58 -9.48
CA ARG A 131 17.52 -6.80 -10.18
C ARG A 131 17.34 -5.38 -9.64
N GLY A 132 18.03 -5.02 -8.55
CA GLY A 132 17.99 -3.66 -8.00
C GLY A 132 16.97 -3.44 -6.89
N VAL A 133 16.52 -4.49 -6.19
CA VAL A 133 15.71 -4.34 -4.99
C VAL A 133 16.54 -3.64 -3.90
N TRP A 134 15.99 -2.54 -3.39
CA TRP A 134 16.61 -1.75 -2.34
C TRP A 134 16.34 -2.31 -0.93
N MET A 135 15.12 -2.86 -0.70
CA MET A 135 14.74 -3.40 0.61
C MET A 135 13.92 -4.68 0.46
N ILE A 136 14.22 -5.66 1.32
CA ILE A 136 13.33 -6.79 1.60
C ILE A 136 12.65 -6.54 2.95
N SER A 137 11.32 -6.42 2.94
CA SER A 137 10.53 -6.15 4.15
C SER A 137 9.73 -7.40 4.51
N VAL A 138 10.14 -8.07 5.60
CA VAL A 138 9.52 -9.32 6.04
C VAL A 138 8.35 -9.02 6.96
N ALA A 139 7.14 -9.33 6.48
CA ALA A 139 5.89 -9.24 7.22
C ALA A 139 5.65 -10.50 8.07
N GLY A 140 4.78 -10.39 9.06
CA GLY A 140 4.24 -11.57 9.74
C GLY A 140 5.04 -12.07 10.91
N VAL A 141 5.86 -11.21 11.50
CA VAL A 141 6.57 -11.53 12.74
C VAL A 141 5.71 -11.09 13.93
N ASP A 142 4.58 -11.78 14.11
CA ASP A 142 3.56 -11.55 15.13
C ASP A 142 2.81 -12.84 15.46
N ASP A 143 1.97 -12.80 16.50
CA ASP A 143 1.20 -13.95 16.98
C ASP A 143 0.02 -14.36 16.07
N PHE A 144 -0.29 -13.59 15.05
CA PHE A 144 -1.39 -13.87 14.12
C PHE A 144 -0.97 -14.76 12.95
N HIS A 145 0.32 -14.83 12.66
CA HIS A 145 0.86 -15.67 11.59
C HIS A 145 1.10 -17.10 12.08
N VAL A 146 0.57 -18.05 11.32
CA VAL A 146 0.74 -19.49 11.64
C VAL A 146 2.21 -19.86 11.73
N GLY A 147 2.61 -20.44 12.86
CA GLY A 147 3.98 -20.84 13.14
C GLY A 147 4.84 -19.76 13.78
N MET A 148 4.30 -18.55 14.01
CA MET A 148 5.00 -17.42 14.63
C MET A 148 4.49 -17.11 16.06
N GLU A 149 3.65 -17.97 16.61
CA GLU A 149 3.09 -17.77 17.94
C GLU A 149 4.18 -17.79 19.02
N GLY A 150 4.28 -16.69 19.74
CA GLY A 150 5.21 -16.50 20.85
C GLY A 150 6.60 -15.99 20.42
N LYS A 151 7.15 -15.15 21.29
CA LYS A 151 8.39 -14.41 21.05
C LYS A 151 9.58 -15.30 20.66
N ALA A 152 9.72 -16.47 21.26
CA ALA A 152 10.85 -17.36 20.97
C ALA A 152 10.88 -17.82 19.49
N LYS A 153 9.71 -18.13 18.90
CA LYS A 153 9.62 -18.50 17.49
C LYS A 153 9.92 -17.30 16.58
N GLN A 154 9.39 -16.14 16.94
CA GLN A 154 9.63 -14.88 16.21
C GLN A 154 11.11 -14.50 16.24
N ASP A 155 11.77 -14.58 17.39
CA ASP A 155 13.19 -14.28 17.53
C ASP A 155 14.06 -15.26 16.73
N ALA A 156 13.78 -16.57 16.81
CA ALA A 156 14.48 -17.57 16.01
C ALA A 156 14.31 -17.34 14.50
N TYR A 157 13.10 -16.96 14.07
CA TYR A 157 12.80 -16.65 12.68
C TYR A 157 13.56 -15.41 12.20
N ARG A 158 13.53 -14.32 12.99
CA ARG A 158 14.30 -13.11 12.72
C ARG A 158 15.80 -13.40 12.61
N ALA A 159 16.37 -14.12 13.59
CA ALA A 159 17.80 -14.45 13.60
C ALA A 159 18.21 -15.24 12.34
N ARG A 160 17.42 -16.26 11.96
CA ARG A 160 17.70 -17.08 10.77
C ARG A 160 17.67 -16.26 9.49
N LEU A 161 16.64 -15.42 9.30
CA LEU A 161 16.52 -14.61 8.09
C LEU A 161 17.54 -13.47 8.05
N SER A 162 17.84 -12.83 9.19
CA SER A 162 18.90 -11.82 9.28
C SER A 162 20.24 -12.39 8.84
N ALA A 163 20.68 -13.51 9.43
CA ALA A 163 21.93 -14.14 9.06
C ALA A 163 21.99 -14.50 7.56
N MET A 164 20.89 -14.99 6.99
CA MET A 164 20.81 -15.30 5.55
C MET A 164 20.95 -14.04 4.68
N MET A 165 20.22 -12.96 5.02
CA MET A 165 20.25 -11.71 4.24
C MET A 165 21.60 -10.99 4.39
N GLU A 166 22.19 -10.99 5.58
CA GLU A 166 23.54 -10.44 5.85
C GLU A 166 24.60 -11.18 5.04
N ALA A 167 24.52 -12.51 4.96
CA ALA A 167 25.41 -13.33 4.12
C ALA A 167 25.30 -13.00 2.61
N GLN A 168 24.20 -12.37 2.17
CA GLN A 168 24.01 -11.86 0.81
C GLN A 168 24.37 -10.36 0.67
N GLY A 169 25.02 -9.76 1.67
CA GLY A 169 25.47 -8.37 1.64
C GLY A 169 24.39 -7.33 2.02
N MET A 170 23.24 -7.75 2.51
CA MET A 170 22.23 -6.83 3.04
C MET A 170 22.59 -6.44 4.50
N ARG A 171 22.05 -5.31 4.95
CA ARG A 171 22.13 -4.91 6.36
C ARG A 171 20.74 -4.66 6.94
N ALA A 172 20.59 -4.83 8.23
CA ALA A 172 19.36 -4.47 8.91
C ALA A 172 19.10 -2.96 8.74
N SER A 173 17.88 -2.59 8.37
CA SER A 173 17.49 -1.18 8.33
C SER A 173 17.40 -0.64 9.76
N GLY A 174 17.89 0.59 9.97
CA GLY A 174 17.67 1.36 11.20
C GLY A 174 16.24 1.83 11.40
N LEU A 175 15.28 1.18 10.79
CA LEU A 175 13.84 1.44 10.77
C LEU A 175 13.19 1.28 12.18
N ALA A 176 13.90 1.74 13.18
CA ALA A 176 13.34 1.95 14.49
C ALA A 176 12.43 3.18 14.39
N THR A 177 11.32 2.99 13.75
CA THR A 177 10.03 3.39 14.21
C THR A 177 9.43 4.75 13.85
N VAL A 178 9.95 5.88 14.14
CA VAL A 178 9.14 7.13 14.09
C VAL A 178 9.76 8.17 13.17
N ASN A 179 11.00 7.95 12.84
CA ASN A 179 11.77 8.86 12.04
C ASN A 179 11.88 8.34 10.60
N ARG A 180 11.33 9.10 9.64
CA ARG A 180 11.40 8.78 8.20
C ARG A 180 12.82 8.78 7.62
N LYS A 181 13.84 9.11 8.40
CA LYS A 181 15.26 9.12 8.00
C LYS A 181 15.77 7.77 7.48
N TRP A 182 15.11 6.65 7.82
CA TRP A 182 15.44 5.36 7.23
C TRP A 182 15.27 5.32 5.70
N LEU A 183 14.44 6.20 5.11
CA LEU A 183 14.34 6.34 3.67
C LEU A 183 15.63 6.86 3.02
N ASP A 184 16.52 7.48 3.79
CA ASP A 184 17.81 7.97 3.33
C ASP A 184 18.89 6.89 3.36
N GLU A 185 18.60 5.71 3.92
CA GLU A 185 19.58 4.63 3.98
C GLU A 185 20.02 4.19 2.58
N ALA A 186 21.34 4.05 2.41
CA ALA A 186 21.89 3.37 1.25
C ALA A 186 21.55 1.87 1.36
N GLY A 187 20.89 1.31 0.35
CA GLY A 187 20.60 -0.12 0.30
C GLY A 187 21.83 -0.96 -0.07
N PRO A 188 21.67 -2.29 -0.13
CA PRO A 188 20.43 -3.02 0.17
C PRO A 188 20.21 -3.24 1.67
N VAL A 189 18.97 -3.12 2.07
CA VAL A 189 18.58 -3.27 3.49
C VAL A 189 17.41 -4.25 3.67
N PHE A 190 17.22 -4.74 4.91
CA PHE A 190 16.05 -5.55 5.26
C PHE A 190 15.39 -5.06 6.55
N SER A 191 14.10 -5.34 6.69
CA SER A 191 13.32 -5.02 7.90
C SER A 191 12.33 -6.11 8.21
N PHE A 192 11.88 -6.13 9.48
CA PHE A 192 10.82 -7.01 9.95
C PHE A 192 9.69 -6.20 10.54
N PHE A 193 8.45 -6.61 10.28
CA PHE A 193 7.28 -6.01 10.91
C PHE A 193 6.16 -7.03 11.11
N GLY A 194 5.20 -6.68 11.95
CA GLY A 194 4.03 -7.48 12.27
C GLY A 194 2.91 -6.59 12.80
N ALA A 195 1.76 -7.19 13.11
CA ALA A 195 0.64 -6.52 13.73
C ALA A 195 0.83 -6.45 15.25
N THR A 196 1.83 -5.68 15.71
CA THR A 196 2.16 -5.48 17.11
C THR A 196 2.03 -4.01 17.51
N PRO A 197 1.78 -3.67 18.78
CA PRO A 197 1.57 -2.29 19.23
C PRO A 197 2.74 -1.35 18.98
N ASP A 198 3.96 -1.88 18.88
CA ASP A 198 5.20 -1.15 18.63
C ASP A 198 5.51 -0.95 17.14
N THR A 199 4.68 -1.46 16.25
CA THR A 199 4.83 -1.28 14.81
C THR A 199 3.81 -0.27 14.26
N TRP A 200 4.04 0.19 13.03
CA TRP A 200 3.18 1.12 12.34
C TRP A 200 1.73 0.60 12.08
N ILE A 201 1.52 -0.72 12.05
CA ILE A 201 0.19 -1.33 11.94
C ILE A 201 -0.61 -1.10 13.23
N GLY A 202 0.03 -1.26 14.40
CA GLY A 202 -0.59 -1.13 15.71
C GLY A 202 -1.71 -2.16 15.92
N LYS A 203 -2.95 -1.78 15.63
CA LYS A 203 -4.12 -2.67 15.71
C LYS A 203 -4.48 -3.23 14.34
N LEU A 204 -5.08 -4.41 14.32
CA LEU A 204 -5.60 -5.00 13.08
C LEU A 204 -6.71 -4.15 12.49
N TRP A 205 -6.70 -4.00 11.18
CA TRP A 205 -7.68 -3.21 10.47
C TRP A 205 -9.05 -3.90 10.40
N PRO A 206 -10.17 -3.16 10.44
CA PRO A 206 -11.51 -3.72 10.31
C PRO A 206 -11.82 -4.05 8.85
N ARG A 207 -11.06 -4.96 8.26
CA ARG A 207 -11.13 -5.35 6.84
C ARG A 207 -10.85 -6.83 6.66
N GLY A 208 -11.42 -7.41 5.58
CA GLY A 208 -11.17 -8.78 5.16
C GLY A 208 -11.37 -9.79 6.28
N ARG A 209 -10.52 -10.80 6.33
CA ARG A 209 -10.63 -11.86 7.35
C ARG A 209 -10.37 -11.40 8.79
N SER A 210 -9.63 -10.30 8.98
CA SER A 210 -9.52 -9.69 10.31
C SER A 210 -10.89 -9.25 10.83
N TRP A 211 -11.69 -8.64 9.97
CA TRP A 211 -13.07 -8.27 10.26
C TRP A 211 -13.97 -9.51 10.42
N ASP A 212 -13.93 -10.43 9.44
CA ASP A 212 -14.79 -11.63 9.42
C ASP A 212 -14.57 -12.51 10.65
N ASN A 213 -13.36 -12.52 11.22
CA ASN A 213 -13.02 -13.28 12.42
C ASN A 213 -13.10 -12.47 13.73
N GLY A 214 -13.54 -11.22 13.69
CA GLY A 214 -13.65 -10.37 14.88
C GLY A 214 -12.34 -10.03 15.56
N LEU A 215 -11.23 -9.98 14.81
CA LEU A 215 -9.89 -9.77 15.36
C LEU A 215 -9.50 -8.29 15.49
N SER A 216 -10.22 -7.37 14.83
CA SER A 216 -9.96 -5.95 14.95
C SER A 216 -10.47 -5.43 16.30
N THR A 217 -9.57 -4.88 17.09
CA THR A 217 -9.87 -4.20 18.36
C THR A 217 -9.78 -2.68 18.24
N ALA A 218 -9.71 -2.16 17.00
CA ALA A 218 -9.67 -0.73 16.74
C ALA A 218 -10.98 -0.04 17.14
N THR A 219 -10.88 1.18 17.64
CA THR A 219 -11.99 2.03 18.10
C THR A 219 -12.08 3.30 17.26
N LEU A 220 -12.97 4.22 17.61
CA LEU A 220 -13.03 5.55 16.99
C LEU A 220 -11.77 6.39 17.21
N GLU A 221 -11.00 6.11 18.25
CA GLU A 221 -9.73 6.78 18.55
C GLU A 221 -8.57 6.31 17.65
N ASP A 222 -8.73 5.13 17.03
CA ASP A 222 -7.73 4.59 16.12
C ASP A 222 -7.95 5.14 14.71
N ASN A 223 -7.46 6.35 14.47
CA ASN A 223 -7.53 7.00 13.18
C ASN A 223 -6.43 6.49 12.26
N PHE A 224 -6.77 5.52 11.42
CA PHE A 224 -5.84 4.93 10.45
C PHE A 224 -5.47 5.88 9.30
N CYS A 225 -6.25 6.92 9.03
CA CYS A 225 -5.89 7.91 8.00
C CYS A 225 -4.64 8.70 8.37
N ASN A 226 -4.36 8.89 9.67
CA ASN A 226 -3.18 9.61 10.18
C ASN A 226 -1.95 8.71 10.35
N ARG A 227 -2.00 7.45 9.95
CA ARG A 227 -0.90 6.49 10.09
C ARG A 227 -0.26 6.18 8.74
N TRP A 228 0.87 5.51 8.78
CA TRP A 228 1.49 4.93 7.59
C TRP A 228 0.48 4.11 6.78
N SER A 229 0.57 4.24 5.47
CA SER A 229 -0.37 3.60 4.54
C SER A 229 -1.83 4.04 4.71
N GLY A 230 -2.07 5.09 5.50
CA GLY A 230 -3.34 5.80 5.56
C GLY A 230 -3.48 6.81 4.43
N GLY A 231 -4.56 7.61 4.48
CA GLY A 231 -4.83 8.62 3.46
C GLY A 231 -4.10 9.95 3.65
N LEU A 232 -3.39 10.13 4.77
CA LEU A 232 -2.71 11.38 5.08
C LEU A 232 -1.71 11.76 3.97
N GLY A 233 -1.86 12.97 3.43
CA GLY A 233 -0.96 13.53 2.43
C GLY A 233 -1.06 12.90 1.03
N PHE A 234 -2.02 12.02 0.73
CA PHE A 234 -2.07 11.32 -0.55
C PHE A 234 -2.23 12.27 -1.76
N LEU A 235 -2.89 13.43 -1.59
CA LEU A 235 -2.97 14.46 -2.63
C LEU A 235 -1.69 15.29 -2.75
N ASP A 236 -0.87 15.35 -1.71
CA ASP A 236 0.38 16.11 -1.67
C ASP A 236 1.53 15.34 -2.34
N HIS A 237 1.28 14.74 -3.50
CA HIS A 237 2.20 13.81 -4.16
C HIS A 237 3.62 14.37 -4.44
N ARG A 238 3.83 15.69 -4.34
CA ARG A 238 5.15 16.32 -4.47
C ARG A 238 5.97 16.31 -3.18
N TYR A 239 5.38 15.97 -2.04
CA TYR A 239 5.98 16.16 -0.73
C TYR A 239 6.09 14.86 0.07
N SER A 240 6.90 14.92 1.12
CA SER A 240 7.02 13.86 2.10
C SER A 240 5.67 13.54 2.74
N GLY A 241 5.42 12.26 3.00
CA GLY A 241 4.17 11.74 3.54
C GLY A 241 3.18 11.24 2.50
N SER A 242 3.37 11.56 1.22
CA SER A 242 2.45 11.13 0.17
C SER A 242 2.56 9.62 -0.10
N GLU A 243 1.45 8.90 0.00
CA GLU A 243 1.35 7.50 -0.39
C GLU A 243 -0.03 7.20 -0.99
N VAL A 244 -0.07 6.33 -1.99
CA VAL A 244 -1.30 5.75 -2.54
C VAL A 244 -1.17 4.24 -2.63
N SER A 245 -2.32 3.55 -2.68
CA SER A 245 -2.38 2.11 -2.89
C SER A 245 -2.90 1.76 -4.28
N ILE A 246 -2.28 0.76 -4.93
CA ILE A 246 -2.67 0.25 -6.25
C ILE A 246 -2.95 -1.25 -6.12
N GLU A 247 -4.00 -1.73 -6.80
CA GLU A 247 -4.36 -3.14 -6.87
C GLU A 247 -3.91 -3.82 -8.18
N PRO A 248 -3.93 -5.17 -8.26
CA PRO A 248 -3.52 -5.91 -9.46
C PRO A 248 -4.33 -5.60 -10.72
N ASP A 249 -5.52 -5.03 -10.57
CA ASP A 249 -6.39 -4.58 -11.66
C ASP A 249 -6.26 -3.07 -11.95
N GLY A 250 -5.21 -2.45 -11.44
CA GLY A 250 -4.91 -1.04 -11.66
C GLY A 250 -5.69 -0.06 -10.79
N ALA A 251 -6.65 -0.53 -10.00
CA ALA A 251 -7.48 0.32 -9.14
C ALA A 251 -6.62 1.10 -8.13
N VAL A 252 -6.84 2.42 -8.04
CA VAL A 252 -6.12 3.35 -7.16
C VAL A 252 -6.96 3.71 -5.95
N TYR A 253 -6.34 3.69 -4.77
CA TYR A 253 -6.97 4.05 -3.50
C TYR A 253 -6.12 5.04 -2.71
N PRO A 254 -6.75 5.97 -1.95
CA PRO A 254 -6.04 6.90 -1.09
C PRO A 254 -5.24 6.24 0.04
N CYS A 255 -5.60 5.03 0.44
CA CYS A 255 -4.96 4.30 1.54
C CYS A 255 -4.92 2.79 1.26
N CYS A 256 -4.00 2.04 1.89
CA CYS A 256 -3.89 0.60 1.71
C CYS A 256 -5.02 -0.20 2.40
N ILE A 257 -5.74 0.41 3.36
CA ILE A 257 -6.95 -0.16 3.96
C ILE A 257 -8.10 -0.15 2.95
N LYS A 258 -8.00 0.69 1.96
CA LYS A 258 -8.92 0.93 0.84
C LYS A 258 -10.23 1.58 1.25
N THR A 259 -10.59 2.63 0.56
CA THR A 259 -11.94 3.16 0.55
C THR A 259 -12.87 2.16 -0.17
N LYS A 260 -14.17 2.28 0.02
CA LYS A 260 -15.15 1.36 -0.61
C LYS A 260 -15.01 1.30 -2.13
N LEU A 261 -14.62 2.41 -2.75
CA LEU A 261 -14.47 2.54 -4.19
C LEU A 261 -13.08 3.10 -4.52
N PRO A 262 -12.44 2.65 -5.62
CA PRO A 262 -11.22 3.26 -6.12
C PRO A 262 -11.49 4.67 -6.64
N VAL A 263 -10.48 5.52 -6.60
CA VAL A 263 -10.53 6.90 -7.10
C VAL A 263 -10.14 7.02 -8.58
N GLY A 264 -9.56 5.98 -9.16
CA GLY A 264 -9.18 5.88 -10.57
C GLY A 264 -8.59 4.52 -10.90
N ASN A 265 -8.09 4.34 -12.13
CA ASN A 265 -7.52 3.07 -12.59
C ASN A 265 -6.31 3.27 -13.50
N LEU A 266 -5.15 2.76 -13.12
CA LEU A 266 -3.90 2.84 -13.89
C LEU A 266 -3.85 1.96 -15.15
N LEU A 267 -4.87 1.18 -15.45
CA LEU A 267 -4.97 0.53 -16.76
C LEU A 267 -5.50 1.50 -17.82
N GLU A 268 -6.02 2.66 -17.41
CA GLU A 268 -6.76 3.59 -18.26
C GLU A 268 -6.18 5.02 -18.24
N GLU A 269 -5.60 5.44 -17.11
CA GLU A 269 -5.23 6.85 -16.88
C GLU A 269 -3.98 6.99 -16.00
N PRO A 270 -3.14 8.04 -16.17
CA PRO A 270 -1.96 8.28 -15.36
C PRO A 270 -2.29 8.61 -13.90
N LEU A 271 -1.46 8.15 -12.97
CA LEU A 271 -1.65 8.37 -11.53
C LEU A 271 -1.78 9.84 -11.16
N LEU A 272 -0.92 10.71 -11.68
CA LEU A 272 -0.94 12.12 -11.30
C LEU A 272 -2.18 12.84 -11.81
N GLU A 273 -2.71 12.48 -12.97
CA GLU A 273 -3.99 13.03 -13.48
C GLU A 273 -5.15 12.65 -12.55
N ILE A 274 -5.18 11.37 -12.06
CA ILE A 274 -6.17 10.96 -11.06
C ILE A 274 -6.06 11.85 -9.82
N LEU A 275 -4.88 11.97 -9.23
CA LEU A 275 -4.69 12.70 -7.98
C LEU A 275 -4.96 14.20 -8.12
N ASP A 276 -4.49 14.82 -9.20
CA ASP A 276 -4.68 16.25 -9.42
C ASP A 276 -6.16 16.61 -9.66
N SER A 277 -6.93 15.69 -10.26
CA SER A 277 -8.38 15.88 -10.44
C SER A 277 -9.19 15.86 -9.12
N LEU A 278 -8.61 15.31 -8.06
CA LEU A 278 -9.25 15.23 -6.74
C LEU A 278 -8.91 16.42 -5.83
N ARG A 279 -7.93 17.25 -6.22
CA ARG A 279 -7.54 18.43 -5.44
C ARG A 279 -8.66 19.45 -5.40
N GLY A 280 -8.85 20.06 -4.25
CA GLY A 280 -9.92 21.02 -4.00
C GLY A 280 -11.30 20.39 -3.77
N ASP A 281 -11.48 19.08 -3.95
CA ASP A 281 -12.71 18.40 -3.53
C ASP A 281 -12.66 18.20 -1.99
N PRO A 282 -13.61 18.78 -1.24
CA PRO A 282 -13.60 18.71 0.24
C PRO A 282 -13.56 17.29 0.81
N VAL A 283 -14.06 16.30 0.08
CA VAL A 283 -14.04 14.89 0.50
C VAL A 283 -12.61 14.37 0.56
N TYR A 284 -11.87 14.54 -0.53
CA TYR A 284 -10.51 14.00 -0.66
C TYR A 284 -9.52 14.85 0.13
N GLU A 285 -9.74 16.16 0.23
CA GLU A 285 -8.95 17.03 1.12
C GLU A 285 -9.09 16.62 2.59
N ALA A 286 -10.29 16.22 3.03
CA ALA A 286 -10.49 15.71 4.40
C ALA A 286 -9.71 14.40 4.64
N ILE A 287 -9.70 13.48 3.68
CA ILE A 287 -8.90 12.24 3.77
C ILE A 287 -7.41 12.59 3.79
N SER A 288 -6.96 13.48 2.88
CA SER A 288 -5.56 13.90 2.77
C SER A 288 -5.08 14.67 4.01
N ALA A 289 -5.98 15.35 4.71
CA ALA A 289 -5.71 15.97 6.02
C ALA A 289 -5.76 14.98 7.19
N GLY A 290 -6.07 13.69 6.94
CA GLY A 290 -6.22 12.67 7.98
C GLY A 290 -7.46 12.88 8.88
N GLN A 291 -8.49 13.55 8.37
CA GLN A 291 -9.73 13.90 9.09
C GLN A 291 -10.95 13.32 8.35
N PRO A 292 -11.07 11.99 8.24
CA PRO A 292 -12.12 11.35 7.43
C PRO A 292 -13.54 11.69 7.90
N GLU A 293 -13.72 12.03 9.18
CA GLU A 293 -15.00 12.45 9.75
C GLU A 293 -15.53 13.78 9.17
N ARG A 294 -14.69 14.52 8.46
CA ARG A 294 -15.06 15.79 7.80
C ARG A 294 -15.39 15.63 6.33
N MET A 295 -15.16 14.46 5.74
CA MET A 295 -15.35 14.26 4.29
C MET A 295 -16.77 14.54 3.80
N GLY A 296 -17.76 14.39 4.66
CA GLY A 296 -19.18 14.54 4.33
C GLY A 296 -19.75 15.94 4.48
N LEU A 297 -19.02 16.92 5.00
CA LEU A 297 -19.56 18.24 5.36
C LEU A 297 -20.25 18.94 4.16
N ALA A 298 -19.64 18.88 2.98
CA ALA A 298 -20.22 19.47 1.76
C ALA A 298 -21.41 18.67 1.19
N ALA A 299 -21.68 17.47 1.72
CA ALA A 299 -22.75 16.58 1.28
C ALA A 299 -23.84 16.38 2.37
N GLY A 300 -23.91 17.26 3.36
CA GLY A 300 -24.90 17.19 4.42
C GLY A 300 -24.64 16.10 5.48
N TRP A 301 -23.41 15.57 5.52
CA TRP A 301 -22.95 14.71 6.59
C TRP A 301 -22.07 15.52 7.54
N ASP A 302 -22.65 16.00 8.62
CA ASP A 302 -21.86 16.58 9.71
C ASP A 302 -21.02 15.51 10.44
N THR A 303 -20.08 15.94 11.25
CA THR A 303 -19.19 15.05 12.00
C THR A 303 -19.99 14.09 12.89
N GLU A 304 -21.10 14.53 13.47
CA GLU A 304 -21.92 13.69 14.32
C GLU A 304 -22.60 12.56 13.53
N ARG A 305 -23.15 12.89 12.34
CA ARG A 305 -23.71 11.88 11.42
C ARG A 305 -22.64 10.88 11.00
N PHE A 306 -21.43 11.35 10.65
CA PHE A 306 -20.32 10.49 10.28
C PHE A 306 -19.94 9.54 11.42
N LEU A 307 -19.83 10.04 12.65
CA LEU A 307 -19.51 9.21 13.83
C LEU A 307 -20.63 8.22 14.16
N ARG A 308 -21.90 8.58 13.97
CA ARG A 308 -23.02 7.62 14.06
C ARG A 308 -22.89 6.55 12.98
N ALA A 309 -22.59 6.91 11.73
CA ALA A 309 -22.36 5.98 10.63
C ALA A 309 -21.11 5.11 10.81
N SER A 310 -20.17 5.52 11.66
CA SER A 310 -18.98 4.74 12.02
C SER A 310 -19.25 3.60 13.02
N ARG A 311 -20.49 3.45 13.50
CA ARG A 311 -20.92 2.40 14.43
C ARG A 311 -21.59 1.26 13.68
N THR A 312 -21.28 0.02 14.07
CA THR A 312 -21.82 -1.19 13.46
C THR A 312 -21.79 -2.35 14.45
N VAL A 313 -22.15 -3.53 13.98
CA VAL A 313 -22.02 -4.80 14.72
C VAL A 313 -21.08 -5.69 13.94
N THR A 314 -20.15 -6.35 14.65
CA THR A 314 -19.24 -7.33 14.02
C THR A 314 -20.01 -8.56 13.54
N PRO A 315 -19.43 -9.39 12.65
CA PRO A 315 -20.03 -10.67 12.29
C PRO A 315 -20.29 -11.61 13.48
N GLN A 316 -19.63 -11.38 14.63
CA GLN A 316 -19.82 -12.13 15.88
C GLN A 316 -20.91 -11.51 16.80
N GLY A 317 -21.64 -10.48 16.33
CA GLY A 317 -22.71 -9.83 17.09
C GLY A 317 -22.24 -8.81 18.13
N GLN A 318 -20.96 -8.41 18.14
CA GLN A 318 -20.44 -7.45 19.10
C GLN A 318 -20.54 -6.00 18.58
N PRO A 319 -20.89 -5.01 19.42
CA PRO A 319 -20.82 -3.62 19.04
C PRO A 319 -19.41 -3.23 18.59
N TYR A 320 -19.30 -2.47 17.50
CA TYR A 320 -18.04 -1.99 16.96
C TYR A 320 -18.16 -0.58 16.43
N ALA A 321 -17.09 0.21 16.55
CA ALA A 321 -17.05 1.56 16.01
C ALA A 321 -15.62 1.91 15.55
N ASN A 322 -15.47 2.35 14.30
CA ASN A 322 -14.21 2.87 13.76
C ASN A 322 -14.48 3.79 12.56
N LEU A 323 -13.63 4.79 12.35
CA LEU A 323 -13.78 5.77 11.26
C LEU A 323 -13.79 5.14 9.87
N CYS A 324 -13.10 4.01 9.66
CA CYS A 324 -13.13 3.27 8.39
C CYS A 324 -14.53 2.75 8.03
N VAL A 325 -15.37 2.42 9.02
CA VAL A 325 -16.78 2.01 8.79
C VAL A 325 -17.59 3.19 8.27
N GLY A 326 -17.43 4.37 8.88
CA GLY A 326 -18.07 5.62 8.43
C GLY A 326 -17.63 6.01 7.02
N CYS A 327 -16.34 5.93 6.75
CA CYS A 327 -15.76 6.15 5.43
C CYS A 327 -16.41 5.25 4.37
N ASP A 328 -16.52 3.95 4.61
CA ASP A 328 -17.15 3.01 3.67
C ASP A 328 -18.62 3.35 3.38
N ARG A 329 -19.37 3.68 4.44
CA ARG A 329 -20.78 4.06 4.26
C ARG A 329 -20.92 5.33 3.46
N PHE A 330 -20.11 6.34 3.77
CA PHE A 330 -20.13 7.58 3.00
C PHE A 330 -19.77 7.36 1.52
N HIS A 331 -18.73 6.55 1.25
CA HIS A 331 -18.38 6.17 -0.12
C HIS A 331 -19.51 5.46 -0.84
N ALA A 332 -20.19 4.51 -0.19
CA ALA A 332 -21.28 3.76 -0.80
C ALA A 332 -22.53 4.62 -1.04
N GLU A 333 -22.89 5.50 -0.10
CA GLU A 333 -24.12 6.28 -0.15
C GLU A 333 -24.01 7.57 -0.97
N VAL A 334 -22.83 8.20 -0.98
CA VAL A 334 -22.67 9.56 -1.54
C VAL A 334 -21.68 9.62 -2.70
N LEU A 335 -20.54 8.95 -2.60
CA LEU A 335 -19.46 9.15 -3.56
C LEU A 335 -19.54 8.29 -4.81
N ALA A 336 -20.22 7.14 -4.78
CA ALA A 336 -20.24 6.23 -5.91
C ALA A 336 -20.56 6.90 -7.27
N PRO A 337 -21.66 7.67 -7.42
CA PRO A 337 -21.95 8.33 -8.68
C PRO A 337 -20.96 9.45 -9.02
N ARG A 338 -20.41 10.15 -8.03
CA ARG A 338 -19.43 11.23 -8.26
C ARG A 338 -18.09 10.69 -8.75
N ILE A 339 -17.62 9.58 -8.20
CA ILE A 339 -16.39 8.91 -8.64
C ILE A 339 -16.53 8.45 -10.08
N ALA A 340 -17.65 7.84 -10.45
CA ALA A 340 -17.92 7.41 -11.81
C ALA A 340 -17.90 8.61 -12.79
N ALA A 341 -18.63 9.67 -12.48
CA ALA A 341 -18.67 10.87 -13.30
C ALA A 341 -17.31 11.56 -13.46
N ALA A 342 -16.52 11.65 -12.39
CA ALA A 342 -15.18 12.23 -12.44
C ALA A 342 -14.22 11.39 -13.32
N ARG A 343 -14.30 10.06 -13.22
CA ARG A 343 -13.53 9.16 -14.09
C ARG A 343 -13.93 9.31 -15.55
N ASP A 344 -15.22 9.27 -15.85
CA ASP A 344 -15.73 9.41 -17.22
C ASP A 344 -15.29 10.74 -17.84
N ALA A 345 -15.32 11.84 -17.07
CA ALA A 345 -14.85 13.15 -17.53
C ALA A 345 -13.35 13.15 -17.86
N ARG A 346 -12.50 12.53 -17.05
CA ARG A 346 -11.05 12.41 -17.32
C ARG A 346 -10.78 11.58 -18.57
N LEU A 347 -11.45 10.44 -18.74
CA LEU A 347 -11.29 9.60 -19.92
C LEU A 347 -11.74 10.30 -21.19
N ALA A 348 -12.86 11.03 -21.16
CA ALA A 348 -13.33 11.82 -22.29
C ALA A 348 -12.34 12.94 -22.67
N ALA A 349 -11.79 13.66 -21.70
CA ALA A 349 -10.79 14.70 -21.94
C ALA A 349 -9.53 14.15 -22.61
N ARG A 350 -9.07 12.96 -22.25
CA ARG A 350 -7.92 12.31 -22.90
C ARG A 350 -8.22 11.93 -24.34
N GLN A 351 -9.40 11.34 -24.62
CA GLN A 351 -9.78 10.99 -25.99
C GLN A 351 -9.78 12.18 -26.94
N MET A 352 -10.18 13.36 -26.45
CA MET A 352 -10.12 14.60 -27.23
C MET A 352 -8.68 15.03 -27.52
N GLN A 353 -7.75 14.92 -26.55
CA GLN A 353 -6.35 15.26 -26.74
C GLN A 353 -5.65 14.32 -27.74
N ASP A 354 -5.96 13.02 -27.70
CA ASP A 354 -5.40 12.02 -28.62
C ASP A 354 -5.91 12.17 -30.06
N THR A 355 -7.09 12.82 -30.26
CA THR A 355 -7.65 13.10 -31.59
C THR A 355 -7.09 14.39 -32.21
N ASP A 356 -6.53 15.29 -31.40
CA ASP A 356 -5.98 16.58 -31.84
C ASP A 356 -4.43 16.52 -32.02
N ALA A 357 -3.78 15.37 -31.72
CA ALA A 357 -2.34 15.13 -31.84
C ALA A 357 -2.00 14.30 -33.10
#